data_2898344e48d28063fecfdec30510b8d6
#
_entry.id   2898344e48d28063fecfdec30510b8d6
#
_cell.length_a   1.000
_cell.length_b   1.000
_cell.length_c   1.000
_cell.angle_alpha   90.00
_cell.angle_beta   90.00
_cell.angle_gamma   90.00
#
_symmetry.space_group_name_H-M   'P 1'
#
loop_
_entity.id
_entity.type
_entity.pdbx_description
1 polymer ?
#
loop_
_entity_poly.entity_id
_entity_poly.type
_entity_poly.pdbx_seq_one_letter_code
_entity_poly.pdbx_strand_id
1 'polypeptide(L)'
;MSARQKPRRLPPFSGVLVLVMASTGLVVVDLTIVAIGLPLISADIADGASAESVVVTYMVAMGALTQIVGSLSDRWGRRSLFLAGIGVFTLSSLAATAAPDLLWLNIARVAQGAGAAAIMANGIPLLSDRYAGEERDLAIGAWGSFATAAGLLAPVFGGVLAETFGWRAVFAVNLPLGAAAWALAVRVLPRAPGTDGAGAGAPGGGAARRTDWLGGLLLMLGLGAATLLMLRPGETPWSARDTAVLVTACAASAAFLAVQLRAPAPTLELRMFARPAFSGAMLAVLLSRVLTIGGSVYLVLYFSDGLGMSPTGAGLLMTPIFLAQIVMGMVGSKLIGTRPPGLVIGAGYALKGVGFAALALLITPGTPWWALVVPLLAWGAGGGIAGAPVMAVAVRVTAPERVGMVAGTVSTLASLGAGVGTAALGAVFALRGGPGAEAVTDGARAVLGVSAALAAVAVLVAVTLIGPRRVPGRAPAPAAQGPAPAERRPVPGTEDRVPTAEEGDEGDSSRART
;
A
#
# COMPACT_ATOMS: atom_id res chain seq x y z
N MET A 1 23.01 28.00 21.58
CA MET A 1 23.07 26.71 22.32
C MET A 1 22.26 25.70 21.50
N SER A 2 22.97 24.83 20.78
CA SER A 2 22.36 23.78 19.93
C SER A 2 21.79 22.71 20.86
N ALA A 3 20.45 22.53 20.85
CA ALA A 3 19.81 21.42 21.51
C ALA A 3 20.30 20.12 20.84
N ARG A 4 21.16 19.36 21.53
CA ARG A 4 21.54 18.01 21.13
C ARG A 4 20.27 17.19 20.98
N GLN A 5 19.86 16.90 19.73
CA GLN A 5 18.84 15.91 19.47
C GLN A 5 19.28 14.59 20.12
N LYS A 6 18.51 14.14 21.13
CA LYS A 6 18.69 12.80 21.70
C LYS A 6 18.66 11.77 20.57
N PRO A 7 19.54 10.75 20.59
CA PRO A 7 19.53 9.71 19.59
C PRO A 7 18.12 9.10 19.54
N ARG A 8 17.51 9.07 18.35
CA ARG A 8 16.22 8.41 18.09
C ARG A 8 16.36 6.95 18.52
N ARG A 9 15.75 6.58 19.62
CA ARG A 9 15.67 5.17 20.04
C ARG A 9 14.75 4.45 19.07
N LEU A 10 15.14 3.26 18.63
CA LEU A 10 14.26 2.36 17.87
C LEU A 10 12.97 2.13 18.68
N PRO A 11 11.81 1.94 18.01
CA PRO A 11 10.58 1.65 18.73
C PRO A 11 10.79 0.36 19.55
N PRO A 12 10.26 0.28 20.77
CA PRO A 12 10.34 -0.96 21.53
C PRO A 12 9.70 -2.09 20.71
N PHE A 13 10.48 -3.13 20.42
CA PHE A 13 10.00 -4.29 19.67
C PHE A 13 8.84 -4.94 20.45
N SER A 14 7.61 -4.73 19.99
CA SER A 14 6.44 -5.41 20.54
C SER A 14 6.01 -6.52 19.59
N GLY A 15 5.36 -7.55 20.15
CA GLY A 15 4.79 -8.63 19.34
C GLY A 15 3.82 -8.11 18.27
N VAL A 16 3.13 -6.97 18.50
CA VAL A 16 2.24 -6.34 17.50
C VAL A 16 3.04 -5.82 16.31
N LEU A 17 4.20 -5.17 16.52
CA LEU A 17 5.04 -4.70 15.42
C LEU A 17 5.55 -5.87 14.59
N VAL A 18 6.07 -6.92 15.24
CA VAL A 18 6.55 -8.14 14.56
C VAL A 18 5.42 -8.79 13.76
N LEU A 19 4.24 -8.91 14.36
CA LEU A 19 3.07 -9.48 13.69
C LEU A 19 2.69 -8.70 12.43
N VAL A 20 2.56 -7.37 12.54
CA VAL A 20 2.16 -6.51 11.40
C VAL A 20 3.23 -6.55 10.31
N MET A 21 4.52 -6.52 10.68
CA MET A 21 5.63 -6.67 9.73
C MET A 21 5.58 -8.03 9.02
N ALA A 22 5.47 -9.12 9.75
CA ALA A 22 5.43 -10.48 9.19
C ALA A 22 4.23 -10.67 8.25
N SER A 23 3.03 -10.22 8.66
CA SER A 23 1.82 -10.33 7.83
C SER A 23 1.89 -9.44 6.58
N THR A 24 2.48 -8.25 6.67
CA THR A 24 2.73 -7.40 5.51
C THR A 24 3.78 -8.02 4.59
N GLY A 25 4.83 -8.58 5.17
CA GLY A 25 5.85 -9.32 4.43
C GLY A 25 5.24 -10.45 3.61
N LEU A 26 4.34 -11.22 4.21
CA LEU A 26 3.59 -12.28 3.53
C LEU A 26 2.88 -11.76 2.26
N VAL A 27 2.15 -10.65 2.37
CA VAL A 27 1.43 -10.02 1.25
C VAL A 27 2.37 -9.47 0.18
N VAL A 28 3.45 -8.78 0.58
CA VAL A 28 4.41 -8.14 -0.34
C VAL A 28 5.26 -9.19 -1.07
N VAL A 29 5.68 -10.22 -0.34
CA VAL A 29 6.48 -11.32 -0.90
C VAL A 29 5.65 -12.11 -1.90
N ASP A 30 4.42 -12.51 -1.54
CA ASP A 30 3.51 -13.26 -2.42
C ASP A 30 3.31 -12.54 -3.77
N LEU A 31 3.05 -11.24 -3.74
CA LEU A 31 2.89 -10.46 -4.97
C LEU A 31 4.10 -10.56 -5.90
N THR A 32 5.29 -10.49 -5.33
CA THR A 32 6.54 -10.42 -6.09
C THR A 32 6.98 -11.80 -6.60
N ILE A 33 6.85 -12.84 -5.76
CA ILE A 33 7.30 -14.19 -6.13
C ILE A 33 6.38 -14.83 -7.18
N VAL A 34 5.07 -14.53 -7.17
CA VAL A 34 4.13 -15.03 -8.18
C VAL A 34 4.51 -14.52 -9.57
N ALA A 35 4.95 -13.27 -9.69
CA ALA A 35 5.40 -12.72 -10.98
C ALA A 35 6.61 -13.52 -11.56
N ILE A 36 7.51 -14.01 -10.70
CA ILE A 36 8.65 -14.85 -11.12
C ILE A 36 8.18 -16.25 -11.55
N GLY A 37 7.10 -16.77 -10.95
CA GLY A 37 6.52 -18.06 -11.28
C GLY A 37 5.63 -18.07 -12.53
N LEU A 38 5.28 -16.91 -13.10
CA LEU A 38 4.33 -16.82 -14.22
C LEU A 38 4.71 -17.67 -15.45
N PRO A 39 5.96 -17.73 -15.91
CA PRO A 39 6.34 -18.58 -17.04
C PRO A 39 6.04 -20.06 -16.78
N LEU A 40 6.32 -20.54 -15.56
CA LEU A 40 6.05 -21.93 -15.18
C LEU A 40 4.53 -22.21 -15.06
N ILE A 41 3.76 -21.26 -14.55
CA ILE A 41 2.28 -21.34 -14.50
C ILE A 41 1.72 -21.39 -15.92
N SER A 42 2.25 -20.54 -16.83
CA SER A 42 1.84 -20.49 -18.22
C SER A 42 2.08 -21.83 -18.93
N ALA A 43 3.24 -22.44 -18.68
CA ALA A 43 3.62 -23.71 -19.28
C ALA A 43 2.81 -24.90 -18.76
N ASP A 44 2.34 -24.86 -17.50
CA ASP A 44 1.70 -26.01 -16.85
C ASP A 44 0.15 -25.99 -16.97
N ILE A 45 -0.50 -24.84 -16.78
CA ILE A 45 -1.96 -24.78 -16.65
C ILE A 45 -2.67 -23.66 -17.42
N ALA A 46 -1.96 -22.87 -18.25
CA ALA A 46 -2.61 -21.72 -18.89
C ALA A 46 -3.35 -22.07 -20.19
N ASP A 47 -3.01 -23.17 -20.87
CA ASP A 47 -3.68 -23.66 -22.10
C ASP A 47 -3.98 -22.54 -23.13
N GLY A 48 -3.01 -21.63 -23.35
CA GLY A 48 -3.16 -20.48 -24.25
C GLY A 48 -3.87 -19.28 -23.64
N ALA A 49 -4.33 -19.34 -22.39
CA ALA A 49 -4.86 -18.20 -21.66
C ALA A 49 -3.76 -17.37 -21.02
N SER A 50 -4.07 -16.12 -20.68
CA SER A 50 -3.11 -15.20 -20.10
C SER A 50 -2.83 -15.52 -18.60
N ALA A 51 -1.64 -16.05 -18.31
CA ALA A 51 -1.21 -16.36 -16.94
C ALA A 51 -1.08 -15.10 -16.07
N GLU A 52 -0.89 -13.91 -16.66
CA GLU A 52 -0.86 -12.61 -15.97
C GLU A 52 -2.16 -12.34 -15.20
N SER A 53 -3.27 -12.98 -15.59
CA SER A 53 -4.53 -12.95 -14.85
C SER A 53 -4.36 -13.28 -13.37
N VAL A 54 -3.42 -14.16 -13.02
CA VAL A 54 -3.10 -14.57 -11.65
C VAL A 54 -2.64 -13.38 -10.77
N VAL A 55 -1.86 -12.47 -11.33
CA VAL A 55 -1.43 -11.23 -10.66
C VAL A 55 -2.57 -10.22 -10.61
N VAL A 56 -3.27 -10.07 -11.73
CA VAL A 56 -4.30 -9.03 -11.90
C VAL A 56 -5.51 -9.28 -11.00
N THR A 57 -6.03 -10.50 -10.95
CA THR A 57 -7.20 -10.87 -10.11
C THR A 57 -6.92 -10.63 -8.62
N TYR A 58 -5.74 -10.97 -8.14
CA TYR A 58 -5.31 -10.68 -6.78
C TYR A 58 -5.27 -9.16 -6.50
N MET A 59 -4.64 -8.38 -7.38
CA MET A 59 -4.48 -6.94 -7.21
C MET A 59 -5.81 -6.20 -7.24
N VAL A 60 -6.69 -6.54 -8.17
CA VAL A 60 -8.02 -5.95 -8.29
C VAL A 60 -8.86 -6.27 -7.05
N ALA A 61 -8.87 -7.53 -6.61
CA ALA A 61 -9.59 -7.93 -5.40
C ALA A 61 -9.06 -7.20 -4.15
N MET A 62 -7.73 -7.15 -3.98
CA MET A 62 -7.11 -6.44 -2.86
C MET A 62 -7.47 -4.95 -2.89
N GLY A 63 -7.34 -4.28 -4.05
CA GLY A 63 -7.62 -2.85 -4.19
C GLY A 63 -9.08 -2.50 -3.92
N ALA A 64 -10.01 -3.25 -4.50
CA ALA A 64 -11.45 -3.01 -4.34
C ALA A 64 -11.92 -3.26 -2.89
N LEU A 65 -11.38 -4.29 -2.24
CA LEU A 65 -11.84 -4.70 -0.91
C LEU A 65 -11.16 -3.95 0.24
N THR A 66 -9.99 -3.33 0.03
CA THR A 66 -9.25 -2.64 1.10
C THR A 66 -10.09 -1.59 1.82
N GLN A 67 -10.87 -0.79 1.10
CA GLN A 67 -11.73 0.24 1.69
C GLN A 67 -12.93 -0.36 2.43
N ILE A 68 -13.56 -1.38 1.85
CA ILE A 68 -14.68 -2.08 2.48
C ILE A 68 -14.24 -2.69 3.80
N VAL A 69 -13.14 -3.43 3.76
CA VAL A 69 -12.59 -4.11 4.94
C VAL A 69 -12.13 -3.10 5.99
N GLY A 70 -11.54 -1.97 5.59
CA GLY A 70 -11.20 -0.89 6.52
C GLY A 70 -12.40 -0.39 7.31
N SER A 71 -13.52 -0.11 6.63
CA SER A 71 -14.76 0.34 7.29
C SER A 71 -15.46 -0.77 8.09
N LEU A 72 -15.32 -2.02 7.66
CA LEU A 72 -15.83 -3.20 8.38
C LEU A 72 -15.03 -3.43 9.67
N SER A 73 -13.73 -3.16 9.63
CA SER A 73 -12.82 -3.27 10.76
C SER A 73 -13.19 -2.33 11.92
N ASP A 74 -13.71 -1.15 11.61
CA ASP A 74 -14.19 -0.21 12.62
C ASP A 74 -15.47 -0.71 13.34
N ARG A 75 -16.22 -1.66 12.72
CA ARG A 75 -17.46 -2.24 13.29
C ARG A 75 -17.23 -3.57 13.98
N TRP A 76 -16.52 -4.50 13.32
CA TRP A 76 -16.33 -5.86 13.80
C TRP A 76 -15.06 -6.04 14.62
N GLY A 77 -14.28 -4.94 14.74
CA GLY A 77 -13.04 -4.92 15.48
C GLY A 77 -11.83 -5.32 14.62
N ARG A 78 -10.77 -4.54 14.75
CA ARG A 78 -9.52 -4.68 13.99
C ARG A 78 -8.88 -6.05 14.15
N ARG A 79 -8.91 -6.60 15.38
CA ARG A 79 -8.38 -7.93 15.69
C ARG A 79 -9.08 -9.02 14.89
N SER A 80 -10.41 -9.03 14.90
CA SER A 80 -11.22 -10.08 14.24
C SER A 80 -10.99 -10.10 12.74
N LEU A 81 -11.00 -8.91 12.10
CA LEU A 81 -10.77 -8.83 10.66
C LEU A 81 -9.32 -9.09 10.26
N PHE A 82 -8.34 -8.72 11.10
CA PHE A 82 -6.94 -9.04 10.84
C PHE A 82 -6.67 -10.54 10.90
N LEU A 83 -7.22 -11.24 11.92
CA LEU A 83 -7.17 -12.70 12.05
C LEU A 83 -7.88 -13.41 10.89
N ALA A 84 -9.09 -12.96 10.55
CA ALA A 84 -9.81 -13.48 9.38
C ALA A 84 -9.03 -13.27 8.10
N GLY A 85 -8.40 -12.10 7.92
CA GLY A 85 -7.55 -11.78 6.78
C GLY A 85 -6.38 -12.74 6.62
N ILE A 86 -5.62 -13.01 7.70
CA ILE A 86 -4.52 -13.98 7.68
C ILE A 86 -5.08 -15.39 7.38
N GLY A 87 -6.20 -15.76 7.97
CA GLY A 87 -6.84 -17.06 7.74
C GLY A 87 -7.27 -17.24 6.28
N VAL A 88 -7.99 -16.26 5.72
CA VAL A 88 -8.43 -16.28 4.31
C VAL A 88 -7.21 -16.32 3.37
N PHE A 89 -6.19 -15.50 3.62
CA PHE A 89 -4.96 -15.48 2.83
C PHE A 89 -4.26 -16.86 2.83
N THR A 90 -4.17 -17.49 3.99
CA THR A 90 -3.49 -18.79 4.14
C THR A 90 -4.30 -19.92 3.50
N LEU A 91 -5.62 -19.95 3.71
CA LEU A 91 -6.49 -20.98 3.12
C LEU A 91 -6.59 -20.85 1.60
N SER A 92 -6.65 -19.63 1.08
CA SER A 92 -6.62 -19.40 -0.37
C SER A 92 -5.26 -19.71 -0.98
N SER A 93 -4.15 -19.55 -0.24
CA SER A 93 -2.83 -20.03 -0.67
C SER A 93 -2.78 -21.56 -0.78
N LEU A 94 -3.45 -22.28 0.14
CA LEU A 94 -3.61 -23.74 0.04
C LEU A 94 -4.41 -24.10 -1.22
N ALA A 95 -5.53 -23.40 -1.48
CA ALA A 95 -6.34 -23.63 -2.67
C ALA A 95 -5.55 -23.32 -3.96
N ALA A 96 -4.71 -22.28 -3.97
CA ALA A 96 -3.82 -21.94 -5.08
C ALA A 96 -2.75 -23.02 -5.32
N THR A 97 -2.17 -23.58 -4.25
CA THR A 97 -1.20 -24.70 -4.35
C THR A 97 -1.83 -25.93 -4.98
N ALA A 98 -3.10 -26.20 -4.71
CA ALA A 98 -3.85 -27.35 -5.22
C ALA A 98 -4.56 -27.07 -6.57
N ALA A 99 -4.31 -25.92 -7.20
CA ALA A 99 -5.03 -25.52 -8.41
C ALA A 99 -4.77 -26.49 -9.59
N PRO A 100 -5.83 -27.08 -10.18
CA PRO A 100 -5.73 -27.96 -11.33
C PRO A 100 -5.67 -27.18 -12.65
N ASP A 101 -6.21 -25.97 -12.68
CA ASP A 101 -6.34 -25.11 -13.86
C ASP A 101 -6.22 -23.62 -13.51
N LEU A 102 -6.13 -22.77 -14.52
CA LEU A 102 -5.97 -21.32 -14.37
C LEU A 102 -7.21 -20.66 -13.75
N LEU A 103 -8.43 -21.17 -14.04
CA LEU A 103 -9.67 -20.60 -13.48
C LEU A 103 -9.71 -20.78 -11.96
N TRP A 104 -9.43 -22.00 -11.50
CA TRP A 104 -9.35 -22.30 -10.06
C TRP A 104 -8.28 -21.44 -9.38
N LEU A 105 -7.11 -21.31 -10.00
CA LEU A 105 -6.04 -20.46 -9.48
C LEU A 105 -6.49 -19.01 -9.36
N ASN A 106 -7.17 -18.47 -10.37
CA ASN A 106 -7.70 -17.10 -10.34
C ASN A 106 -8.76 -16.90 -9.25
N ILE A 107 -9.65 -17.88 -9.03
CA ILE A 107 -10.63 -17.83 -7.93
C ILE A 107 -9.91 -17.80 -6.57
N ALA A 108 -8.89 -18.65 -6.38
CA ALA A 108 -8.07 -18.65 -5.18
C ALA A 108 -7.35 -17.30 -4.99
N ARG A 109 -6.86 -16.67 -6.07
CA ARG A 109 -6.21 -15.35 -6.05
C ARG A 109 -7.17 -14.22 -5.68
N VAL A 110 -8.43 -14.27 -6.10
CA VAL A 110 -9.45 -13.31 -5.64
C VAL A 110 -9.66 -13.41 -4.12
N ALA A 111 -9.79 -14.63 -3.60
CA ALA A 111 -9.93 -14.86 -2.16
C ALA A 111 -8.67 -14.43 -1.38
N GLN A 112 -7.48 -14.72 -1.93
CA GLN A 112 -6.20 -14.30 -1.35
C GLN A 112 -6.06 -12.77 -1.33
N GLY A 113 -6.52 -12.08 -2.39
CA GLY A 113 -6.59 -10.62 -2.46
C GLY A 113 -7.51 -10.03 -1.38
N ALA A 114 -8.63 -10.68 -1.08
CA ALA A 114 -9.51 -10.28 0.02
C ALA A 114 -8.82 -10.41 1.39
N GLY A 115 -8.09 -11.51 1.61
CA GLY A 115 -7.27 -11.70 2.81
C GLY A 115 -6.18 -10.63 2.94
N ALA A 116 -5.47 -10.34 1.85
CA ALA A 116 -4.45 -9.29 1.77
C ALA A 116 -5.03 -7.90 2.08
N ALA A 117 -6.21 -7.58 1.55
CA ALA A 117 -6.93 -6.34 1.84
C ALA A 117 -7.18 -6.17 3.34
N ALA A 118 -7.59 -7.25 4.02
CA ALA A 118 -7.83 -7.23 5.47
C ALA A 118 -6.54 -7.04 6.28
N ILE A 119 -5.43 -7.64 5.86
CA ILE A 119 -4.12 -7.46 6.48
C ILE A 119 -3.67 -6.00 6.31
N MET A 120 -3.71 -5.47 5.07
CA MET A 120 -3.22 -4.13 4.75
C MET A 120 -4.05 -3.02 5.39
N ALA A 121 -5.39 -3.13 5.37
CA ALA A 121 -6.29 -2.14 5.96
C ALA A 121 -6.10 -1.99 7.48
N ASN A 122 -5.69 -3.06 8.16
CA ASN A 122 -5.57 -3.07 9.63
C ASN A 122 -4.13 -2.86 10.14
N GLY A 123 -3.10 -2.93 9.29
CA GLY A 123 -1.69 -2.83 9.73
C GLY A 123 -1.38 -1.52 10.47
N ILE A 124 -1.57 -0.37 9.82
CA ILE A 124 -1.33 0.94 10.43
C ILE A 124 -2.24 1.22 11.64
N PRO A 125 -3.56 0.94 11.59
CA PRO A 125 -4.43 1.05 12.76
C PRO A 125 -3.95 0.26 13.98
N LEU A 126 -3.55 -1.00 13.82
CA LEU A 126 -3.03 -1.83 14.92
C LEU A 126 -1.73 -1.27 15.51
N LEU A 127 -0.84 -0.72 14.68
CA LEU A 127 0.35 -0.01 15.17
C LEU A 127 -0.03 1.26 15.93
N SER A 128 -1.01 2.01 15.44
CA SER A 128 -1.49 3.25 16.08
C SER A 128 -2.21 3.01 17.41
N ASP A 129 -2.84 1.85 17.59
CA ASP A 129 -3.45 1.44 18.86
C ASP A 129 -2.38 1.08 19.91
N ARG A 130 -1.21 0.60 19.46
CA ARG A 130 -0.14 0.13 20.35
C ARG A 130 0.89 1.20 20.69
N TYR A 131 1.14 2.14 19.79
CA TYR A 131 2.16 3.17 19.89
C TYR A 131 1.55 4.56 19.77
N ALA A 132 2.12 5.54 20.49
CA ALA A 132 1.70 6.93 20.47
C ALA A 132 2.86 7.87 20.12
N GLY A 133 2.56 9.07 19.63
CA GLY A 133 3.55 10.12 19.37
C GLY A 133 4.71 9.65 18.47
N GLU A 134 5.94 9.95 18.88
CA GLU A 134 7.15 9.63 18.12
C GLU A 134 7.39 8.11 17.95
N GLU A 135 6.99 7.30 18.96
CA GLU A 135 7.11 5.83 18.87
C GLU A 135 6.23 5.25 17.76
N ARG A 136 5.04 5.81 17.55
CA ARG A 136 4.15 5.42 16.46
C ARG A 136 4.78 5.73 15.10
N ASP A 137 5.36 6.91 14.94
CA ASP A 137 5.98 7.31 13.68
C ASP A 137 7.20 6.43 13.36
N LEU A 138 7.97 6.06 14.38
CA LEU A 138 9.08 5.11 14.25
C LEU A 138 8.61 3.69 13.92
N ALA A 139 7.52 3.23 14.54
CA ALA A 139 6.95 1.90 14.26
C ALA A 139 6.41 1.79 12.82
N ILE A 140 5.70 2.83 12.33
CA ILE A 140 5.23 2.90 10.95
C ILE A 140 6.41 2.98 9.98
N GLY A 141 7.46 3.73 10.32
CA GLY A 141 8.70 3.80 9.53
C GLY A 141 9.41 2.46 9.45
N ALA A 142 9.53 1.72 10.56
CA ALA A 142 10.11 0.38 10.61
C ALA A 142 9.29 -0.62 9.78
N TRP A 143 7.96 -0.59 9.88
CA TRP A 143 7.07 -1.38 9.07
C TRP A 143 7.24 -1.13 7.56
N GLY A 144 7.29 0.13 7.13
CA GLY A 144 7.52 0.49 5.72
C GLY A 144 8.89 0.06 5.21
N SER A 145 9.94 0.18 6.04
CA SER A 145 11.29 -0.28 5.71
C SER A 145 11.34 -1.80 5.57
N PHE A 146 10.67 -2.53 6.46
CA PHE A 146 10.57 -3.99 6.37
C PHE A 146 9.82 -4.43 5.11
N ALA A 147 8.68 -3.80 4.78
CA ALA A 147 7.93 -4.10 3.57
C ALA A 147 8.80 -3.93 2.31
N THR A 148 9.63 -2.88 2.28
CA THR A 148 10.56 -2.63 1.18
C THR A 148 11.66 -3.70 1.12
N ALA A 149 12.23 -4.08 2.28
CA ALA A 149 13.25 -5.14 2.36
C ALA A 149 12.69 -6.51 1.95
N ALA A 150 11.45 -6.82 2.36
CA ALA A 150 10.75 -8.04 1.95
C ALA A 150 10.57 -8.08 0.42
N GLY A 151 10.17 -6.97 -0.19
CA GLY A 151 10.08 -6.83 -1.65
C GLY A 151 11.42 -7.01 -2.37
N LEU A 152 12.54 -6.57 -1.75
CA LEU A 152 13.89 -6.76 -2.28
C LEU A 152 14.29 -8.24 -2.34
N LEU A 153 14.00 -8.99 -1.28
CA LEU A 153 14.39 -10.38 -1.16
C LEU A 153 13.44 -11.33 -1.91
N ALA A 154 12.20 -10.94 -2.09
CA ALA A 154 11.16 -11.76 -2.69
C ALA A 154 11.49 -12.34 -4.07
N PRO A 155 12.07 -11.60 -5.04
CA PRO A 155 12.41 -12.16 -6.35
C PRO A 155 13.41 -13.33 -6.26
N VAL A 156 14.43 -13.21 -5.39
CA VAL A 156 15.45 -14.25 -5.20
C VAL A 156 14.83 -15.48 -4.56
N PHE A 157 14.07 -15.30 -3.47
CA PHE A 157 13.37 -16.42 -2.82
C PHE A 157 12.35 -17.08 -3.74
N GLY A 158 11.59 -16.27 -4.50
CA GLY A 158 10.62 -16.77 -5.46
C GLY A 158 11.27 -17.56 -6.59
N GLY A 159 12.40 -17.06 -7.10
CA GLY A 159 13.17 -17.75 -8.12
C GLY A 159 13.66 -19.13 -7.66
N VAL A 160 14.30 -19.19 -6.50
CA VAL A 160 14.77 -20.46 -5.91
C VAL A 160 13.62 -21.43 -5.65
N LEU A 161 12.50 -20.95 -5.06
CA LEU A 161 11.32 -21.77 -4.81
C LEU A 161 10.71 -22.33 -6.09
N ALA A 162 10.53 -21.46 -7.10
CA ALA A 162 9.93 -21.85 -8.37
C ALA A 162 10.82 -22.82 -9.15
N GLU A 163 12.15 -22.62 -9.13
CA GLU A 163 13.10 -23.47 -9.82
C GLU A 163 13.26 -24.84 -9.16
N THR A 164 13.28 -24.90 -7.82
CA THR A 164 13.58 -26.16 -7.09
C THR A 164 12.34 -27.01 -6.88
N PHE A 165 11.19 -26.39 -6.57
CA PHE A 165 9.96 -27.08 -6.14
C PHE A 165 8.76 -26.82 -7.06
N GLY A 166 8.97 -26.07 -8.16
CA GLY A 166 7.92 -25.66 -9.10
C GLY A 166 7.07 -24.50 -8.58
N TRP A 167 6.22 -23.95 -9.47
CA TRP A 167 5.40 -22.76 -9.17
C TRP A 167 4.41 -22.95 -8.00
N ARG A 168 3.97 -24.19 -7.73
CA ARG A 168 3.07 -24.47 -6.60
C ARG A 168 3.70 -24.15 -5.25
N ALA A 169 5.03 -24.29 -5.12
CA ALA A 169 5.77 -23.97 -3.92
C ALA A 169 5.73 -22.47 -3.58
N VAL A 170 5.56 -21.61 -4.60
CA VAL A 170 5.38 -20.16 -4.42
C VAL A 170 4.16 -19.84 -3.55
N PHE A 171 3.10 -20.64 -3.66
CA PHE A 171 1.90 -20.51 -2.81
C PHE A 171 2.02 -21.32 -1.51
N ALA A 172 2.65 -22.50 -1.59
CA ALA A 172 2.81 -23.38 -0.42
C ALA A 172 3.62 -22.73 0.71
N VAL A 173 4.62 -21.90 0.39
CA VAL A 173 5.43 -21.17 1.38
C VAL A 173 4.59 -20.26 2.29
N ASN A 174 3.45 -19.78 1.80
CA ASN A 174 2.52 -18.94 2.56
C ASN A 174 1.82 -19.73 3.68
N LEU A 175 1.75 -21.06 3.61
CA LEU A 175 1.04 -21.89 4.59
C LEU A 175 1.73 -21.86 5.97
N PRO A 176 3.02 -22.24 6.10
CA PRO A 176 3.70 -22.18 7.39
C PRO A 176 3.85 -20.73 7.90
N LEU A 177 4.10 -19.77 7.02
CA LEU A 177 4.23 -18.36 7.39
C LEU A 177 2.91 -17.77 7.87
N GLY A 178 1.81 -18.06 7.16
CA GLY A 178 0.47 -17.62 7.53
C GLY A 178 -0.02 -18.28 8.82
N ALA A 179 0.23 -19.57 9.01
CA ALA A 179 -0.08 -20.29 10.26
C ALA A 179 0.68 -19.69 11.45
N ALA A 180 1.98 -19.40 11.28
CA ALA A 180 2.80 -18.75 12.31
C ALA A 180 2.29 -17.33 12.61
N ALA A 181 1.98 -16.53 11.58
CA ALA A 181 1.41 -15.19 11.74
C ALA A 181 0.05 -15.24 12.44
N TRP A 182 -0.81 -16.18 12.09
CA TRP A 182 -2.12 -16.38 12.75
C TRP A 182 -1.97 -16.77 14.21
N ALA A 183 -1.09 -17.72 14.53
CA ALA A 183 -0.80 -18.14 15.90
C ALA A 183 -0.23 -16.97 16.74
N LEU A 184 0.66 -16.18 16.16
CA LEU A 184 1.20 -14.96 16.78
C LEU A 184 0.08 -13.94 17.02
N ALA A 185 -0.80 -13.72 16.05
CA ALA A 185 -1.92 -12.78 16.15
C ALA A 185 -2.89 -13.14 17.28
N VAL A 186 -3.20 -14.43 17.43
CA VAL A 186 -4.06 -14.92 18.52
C VAL A 186 -3.45 -14.62 19.90
N ARG A 187 -2.11 -14.74 20.03
CA ARG A 187 -1.39 -14.54 21.29
C ARG A 187 -1.16 -13.07 21.64
N VAL A 188 -0.88 -12.24 20.63
CA VAL A 188 -0.37 -10.87 20.81
C VAL A 188 -1.48 -9.83 20.76
N LEU A 189 -2.52 -10.04 19.93
CA LEU A 189 -3.61 -9.10 19.84
C LEU A 189 -4.58 -9.28 21.01
N PRO A 190 -4.81 -8.23 21.83
CA PRO A 190 -5.70 -8.31 22.98
C PRO A 190 -7.13 -8.65 22.54
N ARG A 191 -7.77 -9.53 23.28
CA ARG A 191 -9.23 -9.76 23.17
C ARG A 191 -9.91 -8.52 23.70
N ALA A 192 -10.81 -7.92 22.92
CA ALA A 192 -11.65 -6.84 23.45
C ALA A 192 -12.44 -7.37 24.66
N PRO A 193 -12.42 -6.69 25.81
CA PRO A 193 -13.27 -7.09 26.92
C PRO A 193 -14.73 -6.98 26.48
N GLY A 194 -15.45 -8.06 26.39
CA GLY A 194 -16.91 -8.10 26.27
C GLY A 194 -17.50 -7.94 24.87
N THR A 195 -17.09 -8.77 23.90
CA THR A 195 -17.83 -8.96 22.65
C THR A 195 -18.61 -10.28 22.63
N ASP A 196 -19.20 -10.65 23.77
CA ASP A 196 -20.41 -11.46 23.75
C ASP A 196 -21.59 -10.49 23.56
N GLY A 197 -21.84 -10.10 22.29
CA GLY A 197 -23.08 -9.49 21.84
C GLY A 197 -23.39 -8.08 22.32
N ALA A 198 -22.65 -7.07 21.90
CA ALA A 198 -23.17 -5.71 21.64
C ALA A 198 -22.02 -4.78 21.29
N GLY A 199 -22.13 -4.03 20.21
CA GLY A 199 -21.15 -3.01 19.81
C GLY A 199 -20.97 -1.95 20.91
N ALA A 200 -19.88 -2.06 21.65
CA ALA A 200 -19.46 -1.02 22.56
C ALA A 200 -18.44 -0.13 21.85
N GLY A 201 -18.91 1.05 21.42
CA GLY A 201 -18.07 2.12 20.93
C GLY A 201 -17.01 2.49 21.95
N ALA A 202 -15.75 2.58 21.52
CA ALA A 202 -14.77 3.35 22.25
C ALA A 202 -15.26 4.80 22.41
N PRO A 203 -14.98 5.48 23.55
CA PRO A 203 -15.39 6.86 23.75
C PRO A 203 -14.53 7.82 22.91
N GLY A 204 -14.91 7.98 21.68
CA GLY A 204 -14.40 8.91 20.71
C GLY A 204 -15.51 9.08 19.67
N GLY A 205 -16.54 9.87 20.05
CA GLY A 205 -17.80 10.05 19.35
C GLY A 205 -17.64 10.57 17.92
N GLY A 206 -17.42 9.63 16.99
CA GLY A 206 -17.73 9.83 15.58
C GLY A 206 -18.88 8.88 15.24
N ALA A 207 -20.01 9.47 14.78
CA ALA A 207 -21.15 8.73 14.27
C ALA A 207 -20.66 7.55 13.43
N ALA A 208 -21.13 6.32 13.76
CA ALA A 208 -20.75 5.08 13.11
C ALA A 208 -20.78 5.30 11.59
N ARG A 209 -19.60 5.44 10.97
CA ARG A 209 -19.49 5.71 9.55
C ARG A 209 -20.21 4.60 8.81
N ARG A 210 -21.28 4.99 8.12
CA ARG A 210 -22.00 4.03 7.27
C ARG A 210 -21.04 3.49 6.24
N THR A 211 -20.81 2.17 6.26
CA THR A 211 -19.97 1.50 5.28
C THR A 211 -20.63 1.59 3.91
N ASP A 212 -19.90 2.07 2.93
CA ASP A 212 -20.37 2.12 1.54
C ASP A 212 -20.16 0.76 0.86
N TRP A 213 -21.01 -0.22 1.25
CA TRP A 213 -21.00 -1.55 0.63
C TRP A 213 -21.28 -1.53 -0.86
N LEU A 214 -22.22 -0.66 -1.25
CA LEU A 214 -22.64 -0.55 -2.64
C LEU A 214 -21.50 0.01 -3.49
N GLY A 215 -20.83 1.06 -3.03
CA GLY A 215 -19.66 1.60 -3.72
C GLY A 215 -18.54 0.60 -3.86
N GLY A 216 -18.22 -0.15 -2.80
CA GLY A 216 -17.19 -1.17 -2.87
C GLY A 216 -17.54 -2.33 -3.81
N LEU A 217 -18.79 -2.80 -3.82
CA LEU A 217 -19.26 -3.83 -4.72
C LEU A 217 -19.23 -3.36 -6.20
N LEU A 218 -19.69 -2.13 -6.46
CA LEU A 218 -19.68 -1.53 -7.79
C LEU A 218 -18.25 -1.33 -8.30
N LEU A 219 -17.33 -0.93 -7.42
CA LEU A 219 -15.91 -0.82 -7.75
C LEU A 219 -15.32 -2.17 -8.13
N MET A 220 -15.59 -3.21 -7.33
CA MET A 220 -15.13 -4.58 -7.63
C MET A 220 -15.71 -5.11 -8.93
N LEU A 221 -17.01 -4.90 -9.17
CA LEU A 221 -17.68 -5.34 -10.39
C LEU A 221 -17.14 -4.60 -11.63
N GLY A 222 -17.02 -3.28 -11.56
CA GLY A 222 -16.53 -2.45 -12.68
C GLY A 222 -15.10 -2.78 -13.05
N LEU A 223 -14.22 -2.89 -12.05
CA LEU A 223 -12.79 -3.21 -12.27
C LEU A 223 -12.59 -4.67 -12.66
N GLY A 224 -13.33 -5.59 -12.05
CA GLY A 224 -13.28 -7.00 -12.41
C GLY A 224 -13.70 -7.22 -13.86
N ALA A 225 -14.79 -6.61 -14.28
CA ALA A 225 -15.27 -6.67 -15.66
C ALA A 225 -14.26 -6.02 -16.65
N ALA A 226 -13.72 -4.84 -16.33
CA ALA A 226 -12.69 -4.20 -17.16
C ALA A 226 -11.43 -5.08 -17.28
N THR A 227 -11.02 -5.71 -16.19
CA THR A 227 -9.88 -6.65 -16.17
C THR A 227 -10.13 -7.87 -17.05
N LEU A 228 -11.31 -8.47 -16.97
CA LEU A 228 -11.68 -9.62 -17.81
C LEU A 228 -11.59 -9.28 -19.31
N LEU A 229 -11.97 -8.07 -19.70
CA LEU A 229 -11.81 -7.61 -21.09
C LEU A 229 -10.34 -7.44 -21.48
N MET A 230 -9.52 -6.91 -20.61
CA MET A 230 -8.10 -6.69 -20.90
C MET A 230 -7.31 -8.00 -21.00
N LEU A 231 -7.76 -9.05 -20.30
CA LEU A 231 -7.14 -10.38 -20.29
C LEU A 231 -7.66 -11.32 -21.40
N ARG A 232 -8.60 -10.85 -22.24
CA ARG A 232 -9.08 -11.68 -23.36
C ARG A 232 -7.93 -11.90 -24.36
N PRO A 233 -7.84 -13.11 -24.95
CA PRO A 233 -6.88 -13.35 -26.03
C PRO A 233 -7.17 -12.44 -27.23
N GLY A 234 -6.15 -11.75 -27.75
CA GLY A 234 -6.29 -10.80 -28.85
C GLY A 234 -6.77 -11.44 -30.16
N GLU A 235 -6.49 -12.72 -30.34
CA GLU A 235 -6.85 -13.50 -31.54
C GLU A 235 -8.31 -13.92 -31.59
N THR A 236 -9.05 -13.87 -30.48
CA THR A 236 -10.47 -14.25 -30.45
C THR A 236 -11.34 -13.13 -31.00
N PRO A 237 -12.27 -13.43 -31.94
CA PRO A 237 -13.24 -12.45 -32.43
C PRO A 237 -14.05 -11.82 -31.27
N TRP A 238 -14.43 -10.57 -31.42
CA TRP A 238 -15.30 -9.88 -30.45
C TRP A 238 -16.67 -10.54 -30.38
N SER A 239 -17.07 -10.97 -29.20
CA SER A 239 -18.30 -11.70 -28.94
C SER A 239 -19.36 -10.84 -28.25
N ALA A 240 -20.61 -11.32 -28.26
CA ALA A 240 -21.69 -10.71 -27.46
C ALA A 240 -21.38 -10.73 -25.95
N ARG A 241 -20.63 -11.74 -25.49
CA ARG A 241 -20.15 -11.81 -24.11
C ARG A 241 -19.20 -10.66 -23.79
N ASP A 242 -18.26 -10.34 -24.69
CA ASP A 242 -17.30 -9.24 -24.50
C ASP A 242 -18.03 -7.89 -24.44
N THR A 243 -19.03 -7.71 -25.29
CA THR A 243 -19.91 -6.54 -25.25
C THR A 243 -20.67 -6.44 -23.92
N ALA A 244 -21.23 -7.54 -23.42
CA ALA A 244 -21.91 -7.57 -22.13
C ALA A 244 -20.96 -7.23 -20.96
N VAL A 245 -19.72 -7.75 -20.99
CA VAL A 245 -18.68 -7.45 -19.99
C VAL A 245 -18.27 -5.98 -20.07
N LEU A 246 -18.12 -5.40 -21.27
CA LEU A 246 -17.83 -3.97 -21.44
C LEU A 246 -18.96 -3.09 -20.89
N VAL A 247 -20.19 -3.41 -21.22
CA VAL A 247 -21.37 -2.68 -20.71
C VAL A 247 -21.41 -2.77 -19.17
N THR A 248 -21.16 -3.95 -18.62
CA THR A 248 -21.10 -4.15 -17.17
C THR A 248 -19.99 -3.31 -16.53
N ALA A 249 -18.79 -3.29 -17.12
CA ALA A 249 -17.66 -2.47 -16.63
C ALA A 249 -18.01 -0.98 -16.64
N CYS A 250 -18.58 -0.49 -17.75
CA CYS A 250 -18.97 0.93 -17.87
C CYS A 250 -20.13 1.29 -16.93
N ALA A 251 -21.17 0.46 -16.87
CA ALA A 251 -22.33 0.70 -16.02
C ALA A 251 -21.98 0.67 -14.53
N ALA A 252 -21.21 -0.32 -14.10
CA ALA A 252 -20.76 -0.44 -12.70
C ALA A 252 -19.84 0.73 -12.31
N SER A 253 -18.93 1.16 -13.19
CA SER A 253 -18.05 2.31 -12.94
C SER A 253 -18.83 3.63 -12.87
N ALA A 254 -19.81 3.83 -13.77
CA ALA A 254 -20.69 4.99 -13.75
C ALA A 254 -21.58 5.01 -12.49
N ALA A 255 -22.14 3.86 -12.12
CA ALA A 255 -22.93 3.70 -10.90
C ALA A 255 -22.08 3.95 -9.65
N PHE A 256 -20.83 3.45 -9.61
CA PHE A 256 -19.89 3.74 -8.54
C PHE A 256 -19.68 5.24 -8.38
N LEU A 257 -19.36 5.96 -9.45
CA LEU A 257 -19.19 7.42 -9.42
C LEU A 257 -20.44 8.15 -8.94
N ALA A 258 -21.62 7.74 -9.42
CA ALA A 258 -22.90 8.32 -9.01
C ALA A 258 -23.18 8.09 -7.50
N VAL A 259 -22.87 6.90 -6.99
CA VAL A 259 -22.99 6.58 -5.55
C VAL A 259 -22.00 7.41 -4.74
N GLN A 260 -20.72 7.51 -5.16
CA GLN A 260 -19.70 8.29 -4.44
C GLN A 260 -20.03 9.79 -4.36
N LEU A 261 -20.69 10.34 -5.40
CA LEU A 261 -21.12 11.75 -5.41
C LEU A 261 -22.29 12.02 -4.46
N ARG A 262 -23.14 11.02 -4.17
CA ARG A 262 -24.37 11.15 -3.37
C ARG A 262 -24.25 10.56 -1.97
N ALA A 263 -23.29 9.70 -1.73
CA ALA A 263 -23.12 9.02 -0.44
C ALA A 263 -22.81 10.03 0.67
N PRO A 264 -23.49 9.95 1.83
CA PRO A 264 -23.20 10.83 2.99
C PRO A 264 -21.83 10.52 3.62
N ALA A 265 -21.30 9.30 3.43
CA ALA A 265 -19.98 8.86 3.85
C ALA A 265 -19.31 8.07 2.71
N PRO A 266 -18.82 8.77 1.66
CA PRO A 266 -18.27 8.10 0.51
C PRO A 266 -16.98 7.36 0.85
N THR A 267 -16.77 6.21 0.22
CA THR A 267 -15.51 5.45 0.28
C THR A 267 -14.36 6.28 -0.28
N LEU A 268 -14.63 7.03 -1.35
CA LEU A 268 -13.70 7.92 -2.01
C LEU A 268 -14.28 9.34 -2.04
N GLU A 269 -13.67 10.28 -1.31
CA GLU A 269 -14.13 11.68 -1.34
C GLU A 269 -13.71 12.38 -2.64
N LEU A 270 -14.55 12.27 -3.67
CA LEU A 270 -14.27 12.84 -4.99
C LEU A 270 -14.00 14.35 -4.97
N ARG A 271 -14.53 15.08 -3.99
CA ARG A 271 -14.27 16.52 -3.84
C ARG A 271 -12.80 16.85 -3.57
N MET A 272 -12.03 15.91 -2.99
CA MET A 272 -10.59 16.11 -2.78
C MET A 272 -9.83 16.12 -4.10
N PHE A 273 -10.32 15.42 -5.12
CA PHE A 273 -9.74 15.43 -6.45
C PHE A 273 -9.90 16.77 -7.19
N ALA A 274 -10.75 17.68 -6.71
CA ALA A 274 -10.78 19.05 -7.20
C ALA A 274 -9.50 19.86 -6.84
N ARG A 275 -8.69 19.38 -5.89
CA ARG A 275 -7.41 19.99 -5.53
C ARG A 275 -6.30 19.43 -6.43
N PRO A 276 -5.65 20.25 -7.31
CA PRO A 276 -4.68 19.75 -8.28
C PRO A 276 -3.54 18.94 -7.64
N ALA A 277 -3.00 19.40 -6.50
CA ALA A 277 -1.91 18.71 -5.81
C ALA A 277 -2.32 17.33 -5.27
N PHE A 278 -3.57 17.17 -4.82
CA PHE A 278 -4.10 15.87 -4.39
C PHE A 278 -4.28 14.94 -5.59
N SER A 279 -4.95 15.41 -6.65
CA SER A 279 -5.13 14.64 -7.89
C SER A 279 -3.80 14.26 -8.51
N GLY A 280 -2.84 15.17 -8.55
CA GLY A 280 -1.48 14.92 -9.02
C GLY A 280 -0.78 13.81 -8.21
N ALA A 281 -0.89 13.84 -6.87
CA ALA A 281 -0.31 12.82 -6.01
C ALA A 281 -0.99 11.45 -6.22
N MET A 282 -2.33 11.41 -6.33
CA MET A 282 -3.08 10.17 -6.56
C MET A 282 -2.78 9.57 -7.94
N LEU A 283 -2.70 10.39 -8.98
CA LEU A 283 -2.33 9.95 -10.32
C LEU A 283 -0.87 9.47 -10.37
N ALA A 284 0.02 10.14 -9.64
CA ALA A 284 1.40 9.70 -9.50
C ALA A 284 1.50 8.32 -8.81
N VAL A 285 0.70 8.05 -7.76
CA VAL A 285 0.61 6.71 -7.12
C VAL A 285 0.15 5.67 -8.14
N LEU A 286 -0.94 5.94 -8.85
CA LEU A 286 -1.49 5.03 -9.86
C LEU A 286 -0.42 4.70 -10.92
N LEU A 287 0.15 5.72 -11.57
CA LEU A 287 1.18 5.56 -12.60
C LEU A 287 2.42 4.85 -12.07
N SER A 288 2.83 5.14 -10.83
CA SER A 288 3.97 4.44 -10.21
C SER A 288 3.75 2.94 -10.14
N ARG A 289 2.52 2.50 -9.82
CA ARG A 289 2.18 1.08 -9.70
C ARG A 289 2.01 0.40 -11.04
N VAL A 290 1.38 1.07 -12.02
CA VAL A 290 1.36 0.62 -13.42
C VAL A 290 2.78 0.32 -13.89
N LEU A 291 3.68 1.28 -13.73
CA LEU A 291 5.06 1.20 -14.18
C LEU A 291 5.87 0.15 -13.42
N THR A 292 5.67 0.01 -12.10
CA THR A 292 6.50 -0.91 -11.31
C THR A 292 6.03 -2.34 -11.44
N ILE A 293 4.77 -2.63 -11.16
CA ILE A 293 4.25 -4.01 -11.16
C ILE A 293 3.99 -4.48 -12.59
N GLY A 294 3.28 -3.68 -13.39
CA GLY A 294 3.01 -4.03 -14.79
C GLY A 294 4.29 -4.22 -15.60
N GLY A 295 5.25 -3.28 -15.48
CA GLY A 295 6.54 -3.39 -16.17
C GLY A 295 7.38 -4.60 -15.71
N SER A 296 7.33 -4.95 -14.40
CA SER A 296 8.09 -6.09 -13.86
C SER A 296 7.64 -7.43 -14.43
N VAL A 297 6.33 -7.63 -14.61
CA VAL A 297 5.77 -8.90 -15.12
C VAL A 297 6.35 -9.22 -16.50
N TYR A 298 6.28 -8.26 -17.42
CA TYR A 298 6.75 -8.49 -18.81
C TYR A 298 8.27 -8.48 -18.94
N LEU A 299 8.97 -7.82 -18.02
CA LEU A 299 10.43 -7.91 -17.94
C LEU A 299 10.89 -9.30 -17.46
N VAL A 300 10.18 -9.90 -16.51
CA VAL A 300 10.46 -11.28 -16.05
C VAL A 300 10.18 -12.28 -17.18
N LEU A 301 9.08 -12.12 -17.94
CA LEU A 301 8.81 -12.93 -19.13
C LEU A 301 9.96 -12.84 -20.14
N TYR A 302 10.47 -11.64 -20.40
CA TYR A 302 11.65 -11.48 -21.27
C TYR A 302 12.90 -12.17 -20.71
N PHE A 303 13.15 -12.11 -19.39
CA PHE A 303 14.29 -12.80 -18.80
C PHE A 303 14.18 -14.32 -18.93
N SER A 304 12.97 -14.87 -18.71
CA SER A 304 12.74 -16.32 -18.78
C SER A 304 12.68 -16.81 -20.22
N ASP A 305 11.78 -16.26 -21.04
CA ASP A 305 11.46 -16.82 -22.36
C ASP A 305 12.27 -16.14 -23.48
N GLY A 306 12.68 -14.87 -23.29
CA GLY A 306 13.52 -14.13 -24.25
C GLY A 306 14.99 -14.42 -24.10
N LEU A 307 15.53 -14.49 -22.86
CA LEU A 307 16.93 -14.76 -22.58
C LEU A 307 17.21 -16.21 -22.13
N GLY A 308 16.19 -17.04 -21.92
CA GLY A 308 16.32 -18.40 -21.42
C GLY A 308 16.91 -18.51 -20.02
N MET A 309 16.71 -17.47 -19.18
CA MET A 309 17.23 -17.46 -17.81
C MET A 309 16.40 -18.36 -16.91
N SER A 310 17.05 -18.99 -15.93
CA SER A 310 16.34 -19.70 -14.88
C SER A 310 15.53 -18.73 -14.01
N PRO A 311 14.46 -19.18 -13.33
CA PRO A 311 13.68 -18.36 -12.40
C PRO A 311 14.54 -17.66 -11.33
N THR A 312 15.55 -18.34 -10.80
CA THR A 312 16.53 -17.75 -9.86
C THR A 312 17.34 -16.64 -10.53
N GLY A 313 17.83 -16.87 -11.75
CA GLY A 313 18.56 -15.88 -12.54
C GLY A 313 17.72 -14.62 -12.81
N ALA A 314 16.47 -14.81 -13.23
CA ALA A 314 15.51 -13.71 -13.43
C ALA A 314 15.26 -12.93 -12.14
N GLY A 315 15.06 -13.62 -11.02
CA GLY A 315 14.89 -13.01 -9.70
C GLY A 315 16.11 -12.19 -9.24
N LEU A 316 17.31 -12.73 -9.43
CA LEU A 316 18.56 -12.03 -9.12
C LEU A 316 18.73 -10.77 -9.97
N LEU A 317 18.39 -10.83 -11.26
CA LEU A 317 18.50 -9.67 -12.16
C LEU A 317 17.46 -8.56 -11.83
N MET A 318 16.39 -8.88 -11.11
CA MET A 318 15.44 -7.86 -10.58
C MET A 318 15.97 -7.13 -9.33
N THR A 319 16.94 -7.69 -8.62
CA THR A 319 17.48 -7.14 -7.35
C THR A 319 18.01 -5.70 -7.47
N PRO A 320 18.70 -5.28 -8.54
CA PRO A 320 19.18 -3.90 -8.72
C PRO A 320 18.07 -2.86 -8.61
N ILE A 321 16.85 -3.15 -9.08
CA ILE A 321 15.70 -2.23 -8.99
C ILE A 321 15.38 -1.92 -7.52
N PHE A 322 15.22 -2.96 -6.70
CA PHE A 322 14.84 -2.79 -5.29
C PHE A 322 15.95 -2.15 -4.46
N LEU A 323 17.21 -2.54 -4.73
CA LEU A 323 18.37 -1.97 -4.04
C LEU A 323 18.48 -0.46 -4.31
N ALA A 324 18.40 -0.06 -5.57
CA ALA A 324 18.42 1.35 -5.96
C ALA A 324 17.21 2.11 -5.37
N GLN A 325 16.04 1.49 -5.33
CA GLN A 325 14.83 2.08 -4.75
C GLN A 325 14.98 2.38 -3.26
N ILE A 326 15.58 1.47 -2.49
CA ILE A 326 15.83 1.66 -1.05
C ILE A 326 16.80 2.81 -0.83
N VAL A 327 17.96 2.78 -1.50
CA VAL A 327 19.02 3.80 -1.34
C VAL A 327 18.51 5.17 -1.76
N MET A 328 17.89 5.27 -2.92
CA MET A 328 17.39 6.53 -3.46
C MET A 328 16.10 7.01 -2.78
N GLY A 329 15.35 6.14 -2.10
CA GLY A 329 14.22 6.52 -1.25
C GLY A 329 14.65 7.40 -0.07
N MET A 330 15.82 7.14 0.52
CA MET A 330 16.42 8.01 1.56
C MET A 330 16.80 9.38 0.99
N VAL A 331 17.32 9.42 -0.24
CA VAL A 331 17.64 10.68 -0.95
C VAL A 331 16.37 11.48 -1.24
N GLY A 332 15.33 10.82 -1.78
CA GLY A 332 14.03 11.44 -2.06
C GLY A 332 13.41 12.05 -0.80
N SER A 333 13.45 11.34 0.33
CA SER A 333 12.95 11.84 1.62
C SER A 333 13.69 13.08 2.11
N LYS A 334 15.01 13.16 1.94
CA LYS A 334 15.80 14.35 2.29
C LYS A 334 15.52 15.55 1.38
N LEU A 335 15.25 15.31 0.10
CA LEU A 335 14.98 16.35 -0.87
C LEU A 335 13.64 17.07 -0.66
N ILE A 336 12.63 16.41 -0.04
CA ILE A 336 11.32 17.03 0.26
C ILE A 336 11.46 18.32 1.10
N GLY A 337 12.42 18.37 2.01
CA GLY A 337 12.63 19.52 2.89
C GLY A 337 13.33 20.70 2.19
N THR A 338 14.04 20.45 1.08
CA THR A 338 14.93 21.42 0.44
C THR A 338 14.47 21.87 -0.95
N ARG A 339 13.73 21.03 -1.67
CA ARG A 339 13.28 21.26 -3.05
C ARG A 339 11.77 21.20 -3.16
N PRO A 340 11.16 21.83 -4.19
CA PRO A 340 9.74 21.71 -4.48
C PRO A 340 9.35 20.25 -4.75
N PRO A 341 8.29 19.72 -4.11
CA PRO A 341 7.90 18.32 -4.25
C PRO A 341 7.66 17.87 -5.69
N GLY A 342 7.00 18.71 -6.50
CA GLY A 342 6.72 18.40 -7.91
C GLY A 342 7.98 18.20 -8.74
N LEU A 343 9.06 18.95 -8.47
CA LEU A 343 10.34 18.78 -9.14
C LEU A 343 11.04 17.49 -8.70
N VAL A 344 11.01 17.15 -7.40
CA VAL A 344 11.64 15.93 -6.89
C VAL A 344 10.92 14.70 -7.46
N ILE A 345 9.58 14.69 -7.45
CA ILE A 345 8.76 13.62 -8.01
C ILE A 345 8.99 13.52 -9.52
N GLY A 346 8.98 14.64 -10.22
CA GLY A 346 9.23 14.70 -11.66
C GLY A 346 10.61 14.17 -12.04
N ALA A 347 11.67 14.56 -11.31
CA ALA A 347 13.02 14.03 -11.53
C ALA A 347 13.09 12.51 -11.30
N GLY A 348 12.41 11.99 -10.28
CA GLY A 348 12.30 10.55 -10.04
C GLY A 348 11.64 9.82 -11.22
N TYR A 349 10.50 10.32 -11.72
CA TYR A 349 9.84 9.72 -12.88
C TYR A 349 10.64 9.88 -14.17
N ALA A 350 11.35 11.00 -14.37
CA ALA A 350 12.24 11.17 -15.51
C ALA A 350 13.36 10.12 -15.52
N LEU A 351 14.02 9.91 -14.37
CA LEU A 351 15.06 8.88 -14.24
C LEU A 351 14.50 7.47 -14.46
N LYS A 352 13.32 7.18 -13.94
CA LYS A 352 12.61 5.91 -14.17
C LYS A 352 12.29 5.71 -15.65
N GLY A 353 11.81 6.77 -16.33
CA GLY A 353 11.53 6.77 -17.77
C GLY A 353 12.78 6.53 -18.61
N VAL A 354 13.92 7.12 -18.24
CA VAL A 354 15.22 6.85 -18.87
C VAL A 354 15.59 5.37 -18.74
N GLY A 355 15.37 4.76 -17.54
CA GLY A 355 15.58 3.33 -17.33
C GLY A 355 14.73 2.47 -18.27
N PHE A 356 13.43 2.78 -18.40
CA PHE A 356 12.53 2.07 -19.32
C PHE A 356 12.93 2.25 -20.79
N ALA A 357 13.25 3.47 -21.21
CA ALA A 357 13.67 3.75 -22.57
C ALA A 357 14.98 3.02 -22.91
N ALA A 358 15.96 3.05 -22.01
CA ALA A 358 17.22 2.33 -22.19
C ALA A 358 16.99 0.81 -22.30
N LEU A 359 16.13 0.22 -21.44
CA LEU A 359 15.76 -1.19 -21.58
C LEU A 359 15.10 -1.46 -22.92
N ALA A 360 14.12 -0.65 -23.35
CA ALA A 360 13.43 -0.83 -24.63
C ALA A 360 14.38 -0.82 -25.83
N LEU A 361 15.47 -0.05 -25.76
CA LEU A 361 16.47 0.05 -26.81
C LEU A 361 17.52 -1.08 -26.78
N LEU A 362 17.83 -1.59 -25.57
CA LEU A 362 18.92 -2.56 -25.38
C LEU A 362 18.47 -4.01 -25.50
N ILE A 363 17.20 -4.32 -25.17
CA ILE A 363 16.75 -5.72 -25.14
C ILE A 363 16.71 -6.35 -26.53
N THR A 364 17.36 -7.51 -26.65
CA THR A 364 17.38 -8.42 -27.80
C THR A 364 17.43 -9.85 -27.28
N PRO A 365 17.14 -10.88 -28.08
CA PRO A 365 17.27 -12.29 -27.64
C PRO A 365 18.67 -12.68 -27.17
N GLY A 366 19.70 -11.89 -27.49
CA GLY A 366 21.10 -12.18 -27.12
C GLY A 366 21.72 -11.12 -26.19
N THR A 367 20.92 -10.23 -25.59
CA THR A 367 21.44 -9.16 -24.71
C THR A 367 22.12 -9.75 -23.47
N PRO A 368 23.40 -9.43 -23.20
CA PRO A 368 24.07 -9.92 -22.02
C PRO A 368 23.44 -9.29 -20.76
N TRP A 369 23.20 -10.09 -19.72
CA TRP A 369 22.49 -9.69 -18.50
C TRP A 369 23.10 -8.45 -17.81
N TRP A 370 24.44 -8.29 -17.86
CA TRP A 370 25.13 -7.14 -17.23
C TRP A 370 24.80 -5.80 -17.92
N ALA A 371 24.45 -5.78 -19.21
CA ALA A 371 24.04 -4.57 -19.91
C ALA A 371 22.71 -4.01 -19.38
N LEU A 372 21.88 -4.86 -18.78
CA LEU A 372 20.58 -4.48 -18.24
C LEU A 372 20.68 -3.85 -16.83
N VAL A 373 21.80 -4.06 -16.11
CA VAL A 373 21.95 -3.64 -14.71
C VAL A 373 21.80 -2.12 -14.55
N VAL A 374 22.46 -1.35 -15.42
CA VAL A 374 22.41 0.14 -15.32
C VAL A 374 21.00 0.70 -15.56
N PRO A 375 20.27 0.30 -16.61
CA PRO A 375 18.87 0.67 -16.79
C PRO A 375 17.95 0.26 -15.63
N LEU A 376 18.16 -0.94 -15.05
CA LEU A 376 17.39 -1.41 -13.89
C LEU A 376 17.67 -0.59 -12.65
N LEU A 377 18.93 -0.19 -12.42
CA LEU A 377 19.29 0.76 -11.36
C LEU A 377 18.61 2.12 -11.56
N ALA A 378 18.57 2.63 -12.79
CA ALA A 378 17.90 3.89 -13.11
C ALA A 378 16.38 3.82 -12.83
N TRP A 379 15.74 2.71 -13.23
CA TRP A 379 14.33 2.45 -12.89
C TRP A 379 14.10 2.49 -11.38
N GLY A 380 14.87 1.69 -10.62
CA GLY A 380 14.75 1.62 -9.16
C GLY A 380 15.04 2.94 -8.47
N ALA A 381 16.12 3.62 -8.86
CA ALA A 381 16.51 4.92 -8.33
C ALA A 381 15.40 5.98 -8.53
N GLY A 382 14.83 6.03 -9.73
CA GLY A 382 13.73 6.94 -10.04
C GLY A 382 12.50 6.66 -9.17
N GLY A 383 12.15 5.38 -8.98
CA GLY A 383 11.06 4.96 -8.10
C GLY A 383 11.29 5.34 -6.62
N GLY A 384 12.52 5.20 -6.14
CA GLY A 384 12.93 5.59 -4.79
C GLY A 384 12.79 7.10 -4.57
N ILE A 385 13.36 7.90 -5.48
CA ILE A 385 13.31 9.37 -5.39
C ILE A 385 11.86 9.89 -5.37
N ALA A 386 10.95 9.32 -6.17
CA ALA A 386 9.57 9.79 -6.25
C ALA A 386 8.68 9.29 -5.10
N GLY A 387 8.92 8.09 -4.56
CA GLY A 387 7.98 7.38 -3.69
C GLY A 387 7.59 8.12 -2.41
N ALA A 388 8.57 8.49 -1.58
CA ALA A 388 8.33 9.19 -0.32
C ALA A 388 7.73 10.61 -0.52
N PRO A 389 8.20 11.42 -1.50
CA PRO A 389 7.58 12.71 -1.81
C PRO A 389 6.11 12.63 -2.19
N VAL A 390 5.69 11.67 -3.00
CA VAL A 390 4.28 11.49 -3.40
C VAL A 390 3.39 11.29 -2.17
N MET A 391 3.77 10.39 -1.26
CA MET A 391 3.02 10.15 -0.03
C MET A 391 2.97 11.39 0.87
N ALA A 392 4.10 12.10 1.00
CA ALA A 392 4.17 13.32 1.80
C ALA A 392 3.25 14.42 1.27
N VAL A 393 3.14 14.59 -0.07
CA VAL A 393 2.20 15.54 -0.68
C VAL A 393 0.76 15.14 -0.38
N ALA A 394 0.40 13.87 -0.59
CA ALA A 394 -0.96 13.38 -0.34
C ALA A 394 -1.44 13.68 1.10
N VAL A 395 -0.58 13.45 2.09
CA VAL A 395 -0.88 13.71 3.50
C VAL A 395 -0.93 15.21 3.81
N ARG A 396 0.02 16.02 3.29
CA ARG A 396 0.11 17.47 3.60
C ARG A 396 -1.07 18.29 3.08
N VAL A 397 -1.65 17.91 1.94
CA VAL A 397 -2.81 18.63 1.36
C VAL A 397 -4.15 18.24 2.00
N THR A 398 -4.10 17.37 3.01
CA THR A 398 -5.28 16.78 3.66
C THR A 398 -5.38 17.20 5.12
N ALA A 399 -6.60 17.40 5.62
CA ALA A 399 -6.84 17.66 7.02
C ALA A 399 -6.43 16.46 7.90
N PRO A 400 -5.91 16.69 9.13
CA PRO A 400 -5.42 15.62 10.01
C PRO A 400 -6.42 14.49 10.26
N GLU A 401 -7.70 14.86 10.38
CA GLU A 401 -8.81 13.94 10.66
C GLU A 401 -9.07 12.97 9.49
N ARG A 402 -8.54 13.29 8.30
CA ARG A 402 -8.77 12.55 7.04
C ARG A 402 -7.54 11.77 6.55
N VAL A 403 -6.44 11.76 7.30
CA VAL A 403 -5.21 11.06 6.90
C VAL A 403 -5.43 9.56 6.70
N GLY A 404 -6.26 8.94 7.55
CA GLY A 404 -6.62 7.52 7.39
C GLY A 404 -7.35 7.23 6.07
N MET A 405 -8.28 8.11 5.66
CA MET A 405 -8.98 7.99 4.38
C MET A 405 -8.00 8.14 3.19
N VAL A 406 -7.05 9.07 3.28
CA VAL A 406 -6.01 9.24 2.24
C VAL A 406 -5.13 8.00 2.13
N ALA A 407 -4.71 7.43 3.26
CA ALA A 407 -3.93 6.19 3.26
C ALA A 407 -4.71 5.04 2.59
N GLY A 408 -6.00 4.90 2.87
CA GLY A 408 -6.88 3.95 2.20
C GLY A 408 -6.99 4.22 0.69
N THR A 409 -7.22 5.49 0.29
CA THR A 409 -7.29 5.89 -1.12
C THR A 409 -5.99 5.59 -1.88
N VAL A 410 -4.83 5.90 -1.27
CA VAL A 410 -3.51 5.58 -1.83
C VAL A 410 -3.34 4.07 -2.00
N SER A 411 -3.72 3.28 -0.99
CA SER A 411 -3.62 1.82 -1.04
C SER A 411 -4.51 1.23 -2.15
N THR A 412 -5.75 1.71 -2.26
CA THR A 412 -6.68 1.31 -3.32
C THR A 412 -6.12 1.65 -4.70
N LEU A 413 -5.71 2.91 -4.94
CA LEU A 413 -5.15 3.33 -6.22
C LEU A 413 -3.83 2.61 -6.55
N ALA A 414 -3.02 2.30 -5.54
CA ALA A 414 -1.80 1.52 -5.73
C ALA A 414 -2.11 0.09 -6.22
N SER A 415 -3.10 -0.57 -5.62
CA SER A 415 -3.52 -1.92 -6.02
C SER A 415 -4.20 -1.93 -7.39
N LEU A 416 -5.07 -0.94 -7.65
CA LEU A 416 -5.71 -0.77 -8.96
C LEU A 416 -4.69 -0.47 -10.06
N GLY A 417 -3.73 0.43 -9.80
CA GLY A 417 -2.65 0.73 -10.72
C GLY A 417 -1.81 -0.51 -11.05
N ALA A 418 -1.55 -1.37 -10.05
CA ALA A 418 -0.86 -2.63 -10.27
C ALA A 418 -1.69 -3.59 -11.15
N GLY A 419 -2.95 -3.87 -10.79
CA GLY A 419 -3.81 -4.81 -11.52
C GLY A 419 -4.15 -4.34 -12.93
N VAL A 420 -4.80 -3.15 -13.04
CA VAL A 420 -5.18 -2.57 -14.34
C VAL A 420 -3.95 -2.28 -15.20
N GLY A 421 -2.85 -1.84 -14.57
CA GLY A 421 -1.60 -1.57 -15.27
C GLY A 421 -1.00 -2.83 -15.88
N THR A 422 -0.98 -3.94 -15.15
CA THR A 422 -0.50 -5.23 -15.67
C THR A 422 -1.35 -5.69 -16.85
N ALA A 423 -2.70 -5.60 -16.72
CA ALA A 423 -3.61 -5.99 -17.79
C ALA A 423 -3.48 -5.08 -19.03
N ALA A 424 -3.37 -3.76 -18.85
CA ALA A 424 -3.20 -2.81 -19.96
C ALA A 424 -1.87 -3.01 -20.69
N LEU A 425 -0.78 -3.20 -19.94
CA LEU A 425 0.53 -3.50 -20.53
C LEU A 425 0.55 -4.90 -21.17
N GLY A 426 -0.28 -5.84 -20.67
CA GLY A 426 -0.50 -7.14 -21.30
C GLY A 426 -1.15 -7.06 -22.67
N ALA A 427 -2.13 -6.18 -22.81
CA ALA A 427 -2.72 -5.90 -24.12
C ALA A 427 -1.67 -5.31 -25.09
N VAL A 428 -0.78 -4.42 -24.59
CA VAL A 428 0.35 -3.91 -25.39
C VAL A 428 1.32 -5.02 -25.78
N PHE A 429 1.65 -5.92 -24.82
CA PHE A 429 2.51 -7.06 -25.06
C PHE A 429 1.93 -7.97 -26.17
N ALA A 430 0.63 -8.30 -26.07
CA ALA A 430 -0.06 -9.18 -27.01
C ALA A 430 -0.11 -8.63 -28.46
N LEU A 431 0.01 -7.32 -28.65
CA LEU A 431 0.05 -6.71 -29.99
C LEU A 431 1.34 -7.02 -30.78
N ARG A 432 2.43 -7.31 -30.09
CA ARG A 432 3.76 -7.53 -30.68
C ARG A 432 4.42 -8.81 -30.19
N GLY A 433 3.93 -9.38 -29.09
CA GLY A 433 4.42 -10.61 -28.47
C GLY A 433 3.79 -11.85 -29.12
N GLY A 434 4.42 -12.98 -28.86
CA GLY A 434 3.99 -14.29 -29.36
C GLY A 434 4.91 -15.39 -28.87
N PRO A 435 4.77 -16.62 -29.36
CA PRO A 435 5.66 -17.71 -29.04
C PRO A 435 7.06 -17.50 -29.62
N GLY A 436 8.10 -17.80 -28.83
CA GLY A 436 9.50 -17.71 -29.21
C GLY A 436 10.19 -16.43 -28.70
N ALA A 437 11.51 -16.52 -28.55
CA ALA A 437 12.35 -15.49 -27.91
C ALA A 437 12.26 -14.11 -28.60
N GLU A 438 12.19 -14.08 -29.93
CA GLU A 438 12.06 -12.82 -30.67
C GLU A 438 10.72 -12.14 -30.40
N ALA A 439 9.61 -12.86 -30.50
CA ALA A 439 8.28 -12.32 -30.28
C ALA A 439 8.09 -11.84 -28.81
N VAL A 440 8.58 -12.62 -27.84
CA VAL A 440 8.59 -12.20 -26.41
C VAL A 440 9.42 -10.93 -26.23
N THR A 441 10.58 -10.83 -26.90
CA THR A 441 11.43 -9.63 -26.84
C THR A 441 10.73 -8.41 -27.43
N ASP A 442 10.04 -8.56 -28.57
CA ASP A 442 9.31 -7.46 -29.21
C ASP A 442 8.10 -7.01 -28.41
N GLY A 443 7.36 -7.95 -27.78
CA GLY A 443 6.30 -7.64 -26.84
C GLY A 443 6.83 -6.90 -25.61
N ALA A 444 7.92 -7.35 -25.01
CA ALA A 444 8.56 -6.70 -23.87
C ALA A 444 9.10 -5.31 -24.24
N ARG A 445 9.70 -5.15 -25.44
CA ARG A 445 10.14 -3.87 -25.96
C ARG A 445 9.00 -2.88 -26.09
N ALA A 446 7.85 -3.31 -26.61
CA ALA A 446 6.65 -2.46 -26.72
C ALA A 446 6.15 -2.01 -25.36
N VAL A 447 6.07 -2.92 -24.37
CA VAL A 447 5.69 -2.61 -22.98
C VAL A 447 6.64 -1.60 -22.34
N LEU A 448 7.95 -1.78 -22.49
CA LEU A 448 8.95 -0.87 -21.93
C LEU A 448 8.91 0.51 -22.62
N GLY A 449 8.66 0.54 -23.93
CA GLY A 449 8.46 1.79 -24.67
C GLY A 449 7.23 2.58 -24.21
N VAL A 450 6.09 1.90 -24.04
CA VAL A 450 4.86 2.49 -23.48
C VAL A 450 5.10 2.93 -22.03
N SER A 451 5.84 2.16 -21.25
CA SER A 451 6.18 2.51 -19.87
C SER A 451 7.06 3.77 -19.81
N ALA A 452 8.00 3.95 -20.75
CA ALA A 452 8.77 5.19 -20.86
C ALA A 452 7.88 6.40 -21.18
N ALA A 453 6.92 6.25 -22.09
CA ALA A 453 5.94 7.31 -22.41
C ALA A 453 5.04 7.63 -21.20
N LEU A 454 4.54 6.63 -20.49
CA LEU A 454 3.76 6.83 -19.25
C LEU A 454 4.59 7.49 -18.14
N ALA A 455 5.89 7.20 -18.05
CA ALA A 455 6.78 7.90 -17.13
C ALA A 455 6.93 9.39 -17.48
N ALA A 456 6.97 9.73 -18.77
CA ALA A 456 6.97 11.13 -19.22
C ALA A 456 5.63 11.83 -18.86
N VAL A 457 4.49 11.15 -18.98
CA VAL A 457 3.20 11.65 -18.49
C VAL A 457 3.25 11.87 -16.97
N ALA A 458 3.85 10.96 -16.21
CA ALA A 458 4.01 11.12 -14.77
C ALA A 458 4.90 12.32 -14.39
N VAL A 459 5.94 12.63 -15.18
CA VAL A 459 6.73 13.86 -15.04
C VAL A 459 5.85 15.09 -15.23
N LEU A 460 5.07 15.12 -16.31
CA LEU A 460 4.16 16.22 -16.61
C LEU A 460 3.16 16.44 -15.49
N VAL A 461 2.51 15.37 -15.01
CA VAL A 461 1.59 15.39 -13.86
C VAL A 461 2.27 15.94 -12.60
N ALA A 462 3.48 15.49 -12.29
CA ALA A 462 4.22 15.95 -11.12
C ALA A 462 4.53 17.45 -11.18
N VAL A 463 4.98 17.95 -12.34
CA VAL A 463 5.37 19.35 -12.52
C VAL A 463 4.17 20.28 -12.59
N THR A 464 3.08 19.87 -13.28
CA THR A 464 1.91 20.74 -13.51
C THR A 464 0.92 20.72 -12.35
N LEU A 465 0.53 19.53 -11.84
CA LEU A 465 -0.52 19.39 -10.84
C LEU A 465 0.02 19.50 -9.40
N ILE A 466 1.20 18.93 -9.10
CA ILE A 466 1.81 19.07 -7.78
C ILE A 466 2.52 20.42 -7.65
N GLY A 467 3.07 20.92 -8.76
CA GLY A 467 3.59 22.27 -8.94
C GLY A 467 4.99 22.49 -8.36
N PRO A 468 5.66 23.58 -8.81
CA PRO A 468 7.01 23.94 -8.37
C PRO A 468 7.05 24.69 -7.02
N ARG A 469 5.89 25.07 -6.45
CA ARG A 469 5.85 25.84 -5.19
C ARG A 469 6.13 24.93 -4.01
N ARG A 470 6.98 25.38 -3.09
CA ARG A 470 7.11 24.75 -1.76
C ARG A 470 5.73 24.77 -1.13
N VAL A 471 5.20 23.62 -0.79
CA VAL A 471 4.02 23.56 0.09
C VAL A 471 4.47 24.16 1.41
N PRO A 472 3.87 25.26 1.90
CA PRO A 472 4.28 25.88 3.16
C PRO A 472 4.31 24.79 4.24
N GLY A 473 5.46 24.66 4.91
CA GLY A 473 5.57 23.77 6.04
C GLY A 473 4.44 24.13 7.01
N ARG A 474 3.70 23.14 7.48
CA ARG A 474 2.72 23.34 8.52
C ARG A 474 3.44 24.05 9.66
N ALA A 475 2.98 25.25 10.05
CA ALA A 475 3.46 25.88 11.26
C ALA A 475 3.43 24.83 12.37
N PRO A 476 4.49 24.69 13.19
CA PRO A 476 4.43 23.80 14.34
C PRO A 476 3.12 24.10 15.06
N ALA A 477 2.36 23.05 15.39
CA ALA A 477 1.14 23.22 16.16
C ALA A 477 1.50 24.12 17.35
N PRO A 478 0.72 25.20 17.64
CA PRO A 478 1.00 26.01 18.80
C PRO A 478 1.18 25.05 19.96
N ALA A 479 2.33 25.15 20.63
CA ALA A 479 2.63 24.32 21.78
C ALA A 479 1.38 24.29 22.63
N ALA A 480 0.86 23.10 22.92
CA ALA A 480 -0.33 22.94 23.71
C ALA A 480 -0.15 23.87 24.90
N GLN A 481 -0.90 24.94 24.93
CA GLN A 481 -0.94 25.84 26.09
C GLN A 481 -1.25 24.88 27.23
N GLY A 482 -0.29 24.72 28.15
CA GLY A 482 -0.51 23.94 29.34
C GLY A 482 -1.85 24.36 29.92
N PRO A 483 -2.56 23.48 30.63
CA PRO A 483 -3.86 23.82 31.21
C PRO A 483 -3.74 25.18 31.86
N ALA A 484 -4.60 26.11 31.46
CA ALA A 484 -4.65 27.43 32.06
C ALA A 484 -4.60 27.26 33.58
N PRO A 485 -3.79 28.06 34.29
CA PRO A 485 -3.73 27.96 35.76
C PRO A 485 -5.18 27.93 36.24
N ALA A 486 -5.54 26.85 36.94
CA ALA A 486 -6.89 26.73 37.47
C ALA A 486 -7.20 27.98 38.23
N GLU A 487 -8.13 28.82 37.75
CA GLU A 487 -8.74 29.87 38.53
C GLU A 487 -9.20 29.20 39.82
N ARG A 488 -8.55 29.59 40.92
CA ARG A 488 -8.96 29.15 42.26
C ARG A 488 -10.38 29.67 42.41
N ARG A 489 -11.36 28.81 42.28
CA ARG A 489 -12.72 29.08 42.69
C ARG A 489 -12.66 29.47 44.18
N PRO A 490 -13.19 30.63 44.59
CA PRO A 490 -13.27 30.95 46.00
C PRO A 490 -14.13 29.89 46.69
N VAL A 491 -13.57 29.35 47.78
CA VAL A 491 -14.29 28.42 48.66
C VAL A 491 -15.44 29.20 49.29
N PRO A 492 -16.72 28.77 49.14
CA PRO A 492 -17.85 29.42 49.85
C PRO A 492 -17.79 28.99 51.31
N GLY A 493 -17.73 29.97 52.23
CA GLY A 493 -18.03 29.75 53.63
C GLY A 493 -16.87 29.89 54.61
N THR A 494 -16.42 31.13 54.86
CA THR A 494 -16.01 31.57 56.19
C THR A 494 -16.65 32.93 56.41
N GLU A 495 -17.80 32.90 57.09
CA GLU A 495 -18.43 34.11 57.59
C GLU A 495 -17.49 34.84 58.54
N ASP A 496 -17.29 36.14 58.29
CA ASP A 496 -16.67 37.09 59.16
C ASP A 496 -17.37 37.10 60.53
N ARG A 497 -16.65 36.62 61.57
CA ARG A 497 -16.96 36.97 62.94
C ARG A 497 -16.14 38.19 63.27
N VAL A 498 -16.84 39.33 63.36
CA VAL A 498 -16.41 40.60 63.98
C VAL A 498 -16.19 40.32 65.47
N PRO A 499 -15.03 40.61 66.05
CA PRO A 499 -14.90 40.64 67.52
C PRO A 499 -15.39 41.99 68.05
N THR A 500 -16.45 42.00 68.89
CA THR A 500 -16.83 43.08 69.75
C THR A 500 -15.79 43.18 70.85
N ALA A 501 -15.32 44.41 71.06
CA ALA A 501 -14.49 44.79 72.20
C ALA A 501 -15.40 44.89 73.46
N GLU A 502 -14.97 44.32 74.55
CA GLU A 502 -15.30 44.73 75.90
C GLU A 502 -14.13 44.46 76.87
N GLU A 503 -13.88 45.49 77.61
CA GLU A 503 -13.01 45.86 78.69
C GLU A 503 -12.85 44.85 79.84
N GLY A 504 -11.74 45.02 80.54
CA GLY A 504 -11.62 44.64 81.95
C GLY A 504 -10.43 43.71 82.23
N ASP A 505 -9.37 44.23 82.54
CA ASP A 505 -8.75 44.58 83.84
C ASP A 505 -8.17 43.41 84.66
N GLU A 506 -6.99 43.71 85.17
CA GLU A 506 -6.31 43.17 86.35
C GLU A 506 -5.69 41.73 86.36
N GLY A 507 -4.47 41.76 86.63
CA GLY A 507 -3.95 40.97 87.75
C GLY A 507 -2.89 39.96 87.51
N ASP A 508 -1.71 40.40 87.80
CA ASP A 508 -0.73 39.78 88.70
C ASP A 508 0.05 38.48 88.31
N SER A 509 1.27 38.74 88.25
CA SER A 509 2.41 38.08 88.87
C SER A 509 2.74 36.56 88.65
N SER A 510 3.88 36.43 88.32
CA SER A 510 4.91 35.63 89.00
C SER A 510 5.20 34.17 88.53
N ARG A 511 6.52 34.03 88.28
CA ARG A 511 7.38 32.86 88.53
C ARG A 511 7.29 31.67 87.60
N ALA A 512 8.25 31.45 86.83
CA ALA A 512 9.63 30.92 87.14
C ALA A 512 9.68 29.37 87.07
N ARG A 513 10.63 28.94 86.23
CA ARG A 513 11.40 27.68 86.33
C ARG A 513 10.63 26.37 86.09
N THR A 514 11.01 25.58 85.20
CA THR A 514 12.27 24.91 84.84
C THR A 514 12.26 24.46 83.39
#